data_84c74f6e9ee9040b5dde0246842053ef
#
_entry.id   84c74f6e9ee9040b5dde0246842053ef
#
_cell.length_a   1.000
_cell.length_b   1.000
_cell.length_c   1.000
_cell.angle_alpha   90.00
_cell.angle_beta   90.00
_cell.angle_gamma   90.00
#
_symmetry.space_group_name_H-M   'P 1'
#
loop_
_entity.id
_entity.type
_entity.pdbx_description
1 polymer ?
#
loop_
_entity_poly.entity_id
_entity_poly.type
_entity_poly.pdbx_seq_one_letter_code
_entity_poly.pdbx_strand_id
1 'polypeptide(L)'
;MSAERALEAVELARTTGKIKKGANEATKAIERGVAKLVVYAKDVHPAEIVMHLPLLCKEKAVKCVEVPTKEELGIAAGVRVGTAAVAIINEGEAKNILKEL
;
A
#
# COMPACT_ATOMS: atom_id res chain seq x y z
N MET A 1 -12.74 2.26 7.28
CA MET A 1 -11.96 1.65 6.19
C MET A 1 -11.35 0.35 6.68
N SER A 2 -11.52 -0.73 5.93
CA SER A 2 -11.12 -2.06 6.38
C SER A 2 -9.71 -2.41 5.93
N ALA A 3 -8.87 -2.86 6.88
CA ALA A 3 -7.54 -3.37 6.56
C ALA A 3 -7.64 -4.61 5.67
N GLU A 4 -8.64 -5.46 5.90
CA GLU A 4 -8.86 -6.65 5.09
C GLU A 4 -9.14 -6.31 3.63
N ARG A 5 -9.96 -5.29 3.39
CA ARG A 5 -10.26 -4.84 2.03
C ARG A 5 -9.04 -4.24 1.36
N ALA A 6 -8.22 -3.52 2.13
CA ALA A 6 -6.97 -2.97 1.60
C ALA A 6 -6.00 -4.09 1.19
N LEU A 7 -5.88 -5.14 2.00
CA LEU A 7 -5.04 -6.30 1.68
C LEU A 7 -5.57 -7.01 0.44
N GLU A 8 -6.87 -7.17 0.31
CA GLU A 8 -7.51 -7.76 -0.86
C GLU A 8 -7.21 -6.94 -2.11
N ALA A 9 -7.26 -5.61 -2.00
CA ALA A 9 -6.94 -4.72 -3.11
C ALA A 9 -5.49 -4.89 -3.57
N VAL A 10 -4.55 -5.02 -2.63
CA VAL A 10 -3.14 -5.27 -2.96
C VAL A 10 -2.99 -6.58 -3.71
N GLU A 11 -3.64 -7.64 -3.23
CA GLU A 11 -3.58 -8.96 -3.85
C GLU A 11 -4.13 -8.94 -5.28
N LEU A 12 -5.28 -8.32 -5.49
CA LEU A 12 -5.88 -8.19 -6.81
C LEU A 12 -5.01 -7.34 -7.75
N ALA A 13 -4.50 -6.22 -7.26
CA ALA A 13 -3.66 -5.35 -8.07
C ALA A 13 -2.33 -6.02 -8.42
N ARG A 14 -1.80 -6.86 -7.53
CA ARG A 14 -0.59 -7.63 -7.80
C ARG A 14 -0.76 -8.56 -8.99
N THR A 15 -1.91 -9.23 -9.08
CA THR A 15 -2.16 -10.24 -10.13
C THR A 15 -2.75 -9.66 -11.40
N THR A 16 -3.51 -8.57 -11.33
CA THR A 16 -4.24 -8.02 -12.47
C THR A 16 -3.83 -6.61 -12.87
N GLY A 17 -3.00 -5.97 -12.05
CA GLY A 17 -2.53 -4.61 -12.29
C GLY A 17 -1.04 -4.51 -12.01
N LYS A 18 -0.65 -3.46 -11.26
CA LYS A 18 0.76 -3.24 -10.92
C LYS A 18 0.90 -2.65 -9.54
N ILE A 19 1.84 -3.18 -8.76
CA ILE A 19 2.17 -2.66 -7.44
C ILE A 19 3.67 -2.39 -7.33
N LYS A 20 4.05 -1.54 -6.38
CA LYS A 20 5.44 -1.33 -5.97
C LYS A 20 5.55 -1.68 -4.49
N LYS A 21 6.53 -2.47 -4.14
CA LYS A 21 6.72 -2.99 -2.77
C LYS A 21 7.86 -2.26 -2.07
N GLY A 22 7.65 -1.96 -0.79
CA GLY A 22 8.65 -1.31 0.04
C GLY A 22 8.36 0.17 0.27
N ALA A 23 8.83 0.68 1.42
CA ALA A 23 8.58 2.07 1.81
C ALA A 23 9.20 3.07 0.84
N ASN A 24 10.41 2.81 0.36
CA ASN A 24 11.07 3.70 -0.60
C ASN A 24 10.33 3.75 -1.93
N GLU A 25 9.89 2.61 -2.43
CA GLU A 25 9.16 2.55 -3.69
C GLU A 25 7.77 3.19 -3.56
N ALA A 26 7.11 3.00 -2.41
CA ALA A 26 5.84 3.66 -2.14
C ALA A 26 6.01 5.18 -2.11
N THR A 27 7.05 5.66 -1.44
CA THR A 27 7.35 7.08 -1.37
C THR A 27 7.56 7.68 -2.77
N LYS A 28 8.35 7.01 -3.59
CA LYS A 28 8.60 7.46 -4.97
C LYS A 28 7.31 7.51 -5.78
N ALA A 29 6.46 6.50 -5.64
CA ALA A 29 5.21 6.45 -6.38
C ALA A 29 4.27 7.60 -5.99
N ILE A 30 4.22 7.93 -4.69
CA ILE A 30 3.42 9.06 -4.21
C ILE A 30 3.98 10.38 -4.79
N GLU A 31 5.29 10.56 -4.70
CA GLU A 31 5.95 11.78 -5.17
C GLU A 31 5.79 11.99 -6.68
N ARG A 32 5.79 10.90 -7.45
CA ARG A 32 5.59 10.94 -8.89
C ARG A 32 4.13 11.11 -9.30
N GLY A 33 3.21 11.03 -8.36
CA GLY A 33 1.80 11.17 -8.62
C GLY A 33 1.17 9.97 -9.33
N VAL A 34 1.77 8.78 -9.22
CA VAL A 34 1.28 7.56 -9.88
C VAL A 34 0.63 6.56 -8.93
N ALA A 35 0.68 6.79 -7.64
CA ALA A 35 0.08 5.88 -6.66
C ALA A 35 -1.43 6.07 -6.61
N LYS A 36 -2.17 4.96 -6.69
CA LYS A 36 -3.64 4.95 -6.56
C LYS A 36 -4.07 4.70 -5.12
N LEU A 37 -3.31 3.90 -4.39
CA LEU A 37 -3.53 3.57 -3.00
C LEU A 37 -2.18 3.21 -2.39
N VAL A 38 -1.96 3.60 -1.14
CA VAL A 38 -0.78 3.19 -0.39
C VAL A 38 -1.25 2.45 0.86
N VAL A 39 -0.67 1.27 1.10
CA VAL A 39 -0.95 0.46 2.27
C VAL A 39 0.35 0.29 3.03
N TYR A 40 0.34 0.56 4.33
CA TYR A 40 1.55 0.41 5.14
C TYR A 40 1.24 -0.38 6.42
N ALA A 41 2.28 -1.04 6.93
CA ALA A 41 2.14 -1.87 8.12
C ALA A 41 2.43 -1.07 9.38
N LYS A 42 1.64 -1.32 10.42
CA LYS A 42 1.76 -0.64 11.71
C LYS A 42 2.99 -1.11 12.49
N ASP A 43 3.39 -2.36 12.35
CA ASP A 43 4.43 -3.01 13.15
C ASP A 43 5.85 -2.89 12.60
N VAL A 44 6.12 -1.90 11.77
CA VAL A 44 7.46 -1.66 11.21
C VAL A 44 8.36 -0.98 12.23
N HIS A 45 9.59 -1.47 12.35
CA HIS A 45 10.61 -0.90 13.24
C HIS A 45 11.87 -0.58 12.45
N PRO A 46 12.43 0.61 12.59
CA PRO A 46 11.85 1.72 13.35
C PRO A 46 10.62 2.31 12.65
N ALA A 47 9.69 2.84 13.42
CA ALA A 47 8.44 3.38 12.90
C ALA A 47 8.65 4.50 11.87
N GLU A 48 9.77 5.21 11.95
CA GLU A 48 10.10 6.30 11.03
C GLU A 48 10.11 5.87 9.56
N ILE A 49 10.32 4.59 9.29
CA ILE A 49 10.33 4.07 7.91
C ILE A 49 9.00 4.34 7.20
N VAL A 50 7.88 4.31 7.93
CA VAL A 50 6.55 4.48 7.34
C VAL A 50 5.79 5.70 7.86
N MET A 51 6.31 6.40 8.86
CA MET A 51 5.61 7.54 9.49
C MET A 51 5.30 8.67 8.53
N HIS A 52 6.15 8.88 7.54
CA HIS A 52 5.97 9.95 6.56
C HIS A 52 4.89 9.64 5.52
N LEU A 53 4.53 8.36 5.35
CA LEU A 53 3.62 7.95 4.28
C LEU A 53 2.22 8.58 4.40
N PRO A 54 1.55 8.55 5.58
CA PRO A 54 0.24 9.19 5.69
C PRO A 54 0.26 10.68 5.37
N LEU A 55 1.28 11.38 5.83
CA LEU A 55 1.41 12.82 5.59
C LEU A 55 1.64 13.11 4.10
N LEU A 56 2.53 12.36 3.47
CA LEU A 56 2.82 12.53 2.06
C LEU A 56 1.60 12.20 1.20
N CYS A 57 0.87 11.14 1.54
CA CYS A 57 -0.36 10.78 0.84
C CYS A 57 -1.40 11.90 0.94
N LYS A 58 -1.52 12.50 2.12
CA LYS A 58 -2.45 13.61 2.33
C LYS A 58 -2.09 14.81 1.45
N GLU A 59 -0.80 15.15 1.37
CA GLU A 59 -0.33 16.26 0.52
C GLU A 59 -0.63 16.01 -0.96
N LYS A 60 -0.55 14.77 -1.39
CA LYS A 60 -0.73 14.40 -2.80
C LYS A 60 -2.13 13.88 -3.12
N ALA A 61 -3.05 13.95 -2.16
CA ALA A 61 -4.43 13.48 -2.30
C ALA A 61 -4.52 12.00 -2.69
N VAL A 62 -3.66 11.16 -2.10
CA VAL A 62 -3.64 9.71 -2.30
C VAL A 62 -4.23 9.03 -1.07
N LYS A 63 -5.08 8.04 -1.26
CA LYS A 63 -5.63 7.25 -0.15
C LYS A 63 -4.52 6.42 0.49
N CYS A 64 -4.53 6.35 1.82
CA CYS A 64 -3.53 5.63 2.59
C CYS A 64 -4.23 4.81 3.67
N VAL A 65 -3.90 3.52 3.77
CA VAL A 65 -4.51 2.61 4.73
C VAL A 65 -3.43 1.94 5.56
N GLU A 66 -3.67 1.86 6.88
CA GLU A 66 -2.80 1.15 7.80
C GLU A 66 -3.32 -0.27 7.99
N VAL A 67 -2.40 -1.25 7.95
CA VAL A 67 -2.73 -2.65 8.26
C VAL A 67 -1.94 -3.10 9.48
N PRO A 68 -2.42 -4.12 10.23
CA PRO A 68 -1.79 -4.50 11.49
C PRO A 68 -0.35 -5.00 11.37
N THR A 69 -0.05 -5.85 10.38
CA THR A 69 1.26 -6.50 10.31
C THR A 69 1.89 -6.42 8.93
N LYS A 70 3.23 -6.32 8.92
CA LYS A 70 4.02 -6.37 7.69
C LYS A 70 3.98 -7.75 7.05
N GLU A 71 3.75 -8.80 7.84
CA GLU A 71 3.65 -10.16 7.33
C GLU A 71 2.42 -10.33 6.46
N GLU A 72 1.26 -9.87 6.94
CA GLU A 72 0.03 -9.92 6.15
C GLU A 72 0.16 -9.11 4.87
N LEU A 73 0.77 -7.93 4.96
CA LEU A 73 0.99 -7.09 3.80
C LEU A 73 1.94 -7.77 2.81
N GLY A 74 2.99 -8.42 3.31
CA GLY A 74 3.91 -9.19 2.48
C GLY A 74 3.21 -10.32 1.73
N ILE A 75 2.35 -11.07 2.42
CA ILE A 75 1.59 -12.15 1.80
C ILE A 75 0.71 -11.60 0.67
N ALA A 76 -0.02 -10.52 0.92
CA ALA A 76 -0.86 -9.90 -0.09
C ALA A 76 -0.04 -9.40 -1.28
N ALA A 77 1.17 -8.91 -1.03
CA ALA A 77 2.07 -8.42 -2.07
C ALA A 77 2.84 -9.53 -2.78
N GLY A 78 2.69 -10.78 -2.35
CA GLY A 78 3.33 -11.93 -2.99
C GLY A 78 4.80 -12.11 -2.65
N VAL A 79 5.25 -11.61 -1.50
CA VAL A 79 6.63 -11.79 -1.05
C VAL A 79 6.68 -12.74 0.13
N ARG A 80 7.82 -13.40 0.32
CA ARG A 80 7.99 -14.41 1.39
C ARG A 80 8.24 -13.78 2.75
N VAL A 81 8.75 -12.58 2.76
CA VAL A 81 9.03 -11.84 3.99
C VAL A 81 8.07 -10.67 4.11
N GLY A 82 7.99 -10.08 5.28
CA GLY A 82 7.14 -8.90 5.48
C GLY A 82 7.56 -7.74 4.61
N THR A 83 6.63 -6.87 4.28
CA THR A 83 6.92 -5.62 3.59
C THR A 83 6.32 -4.45 4.37
N ALA A 84 7.07 -3.36 4.45
CA ALA A 84 6.67 -2.19 5.23
C ALA A 84 5.52 -1.42 4.59
N ALA A 85 5.50 -1.36 3.27
CA ALA A 85 4.49 -0.60 2.54
C ALA A 85 4.38 -1.10 1.09
N VAL A 86 3.22 -0.85 0.50
CA VAL A 86 2.95 -1.18 -0.90
C VAL A 86 2.17 -0.02 -1.51
N ALA A 87 2.56 0.39 -2.72
CA ALA A 87 1.78 1.35 -3.49
C ALA A 87 1.14 0.63 -4.67
N ILE A 88 -0.14 0.84 -4.88
CA ILE A 88 -0.84 0.33 -6.06
C ILE A 88 -0.71 1.39 -7.16
N ILE A 89 -0.12 0.99 -8.26
CA ILE A 89 0.12 1.88 -9.40
C ILE A 89 -0.99 1.72 -10.44
N ASN A 90 -1.36 0.48 -10.71
CA ASN A 90 -2.48 0.15 -11.58
C ASN A 90 -3.39 -0.80 -10.81
N GLU A 91 -4.63 -0.39 -10.59
CA GLU A 91 -5.55 -1.12 -9.75
C GLU A 91 -6.01 -2.46 -10.35
N GLY A 92 -6.00 -2.60 -11.69
CA GLY A 92 -6.52 -3.80 -12.32
C GLY A 92 -7.95 -4.09 -11.83
N GLU A 93 -8.20 -5.31 -11.38
CA GLU A 93 -9.52 -5.72 -10.86
C GLU A 93 -9.82 -5.18 -9.46
N ALA A 94 -8.85 -4.54 -8.81
CA ALA A 94 -9.06 -3.93 -7.50
C ALA A 94 -9.81 -2.60 -7.55
N LYS A 95 -10.14 -2.10 -8.73
CA LYS A 95 -10.78 -0.79 -8.93
C LYS A 95 -12.02 -0.59 -8.05
N ASN A 96 -12.89 -1.58 -7.99
CA ASN A 96 -14.12 -1.47 -7.19
C ASN A 96 -13.83 -1.40 -5.69
N ILE A 97 -12.81 -2.12 -5.23
CA ILE A 97 -12.40 -2.09 -3.83
C ILE A 97 -11.84 -0.70 -3.48
N LEU A 98 -11.05 -0.12 -4.35
CA LEU A 98 -10.49 1.21 -4.13
C LEU A 98 -11.58 2.28 -4.00
N LYS A 99 -12.68 2.12 -4.71
CA LYS A 99 -13.82 3.04 -4.58
C LYS A 99 -14.51 2.97 -3.21
N GLU A 100 -14.43 1.81 -2.55
CA GLU A 100 -15.00 1.61 -1.22
C GLU A 100 -14.13 2.21 -0.11
N LEU A 101 -12.85 2.34 -0.34
CA LEU A 101 -11.88 2.78 0.68
C LEU A 101 -11.81 4.31 0.89
#